data_0d712a73c074eb0553ab62115579a164
#
_entry.id   0d712a73c074eb0553ab62115579a164
#
_cell.length_a   1.000
_cell.length_b   1.000
_cell.length_c   1.000
_cell.angle_alpha   90.00
_cell.angle_beta   90.00
_cell.angle_gamma   90.00
#
_symmetry.space_group_name_H-M   'P 1'
#
loop_
_entity.id
_entity.type
_entity.pdbx_description
1 polymer ?
#
loop_
_entity_poly.entity_id
_entity_poly.type
_entity_poly.pdbx_seq_one_letter_code
_entity_poly.pdbx_strand_id
1 'polypeptide(L)'
;MATIPFGYSIHPGDILKSEFMEPLGLSSYRLAKELHVSAPRVNDLVRGKRSITADTALRLSAYFGNSAQFWLNLQNKHDMWVAAKDRSLAKIKPRAKAA
;
A
#
# COMPACT_ATOMS: atom_id res chain seq x y z
N MET A 1 -8.43 -13.42 -10.03
CA MET A 1 -7.39 -12.49 -9.60
C MET A 1 -6.20 -12.58 -10.55
N ALA A 2 -5.72 -11.45 -11.01
CA ALA A 2 -4.60 -11.44 -11.94
C ALA A 2 -3.31 -11.92 -11.24
N THR A 3 -2.52 -12.72 -11.96
CA THR A 3 -1.24 -13.17 -11.44
C THR A 3 -0.22 -12.03 -11.51
N ILE A 4 0.46 -11.77 -10.40
CA ILE A 4 1.51 -10.76 -10.35
C ILE A 4 2.80 -11.38 -10.90
N PRO A 5 3.39 -10.80 -11.97
CA PRO A 5 4.65 -11.35 -12.50
C PRO A 5 5.77 -11.31 -11.47
N PHE A 6 6.70 -12.24 -11.59
CA PHE A 6 7.88 -12.29 -10.73
C PHE A 6 8.67 -10.97 -10.85
N GLY A 7 9.07 -10.43 -9.70
CA GLY A 7 9.84 -9.18 -9.67
C GLY A 7 9.01 -7.92 -9.83
N TYR A 8 7.68 -8.06 -9.81
CA TYR A 8 6.76 -6.94 -9.93
C TYR A 8 5.96 -6.78 -8.63
N SER A 9 5.73 -5.55 -8.23
CA SER A 9 4.90 -5.26 -7.06
C SER A 9 3.84 -4.24 -7.42
N ILE A 10 2.61 -4.50 -6.99
CA ILE A 10 1.48 -3.61 -7.20
C ILE A 10 1.41 -2.63 -6.04
N HIS A 11 1.17 -1.35 -6.33
CA HIS A 11 0.96 -0.35 -5.30
C HIS A 11 -0.31 -0.68 -4.51
N PRO A 12 -0.30 -0.52 -3.18
CA PRO A 12 -1.51 -0.79 -2.37
C PRO A 12 -2.75 -0.05 -2.84
N GLY A 13 -2.59 1.13 -3.44
CA GLY A 13 -3.70 1.89 -4.00
C GLY A 13 -4.43 1.16 -5.12
N ASP A 14 -3.71 0.35 -5.91
CA ASP A 14 -4.33 -0.47 -6.95
C ASP A 14 -5.20 -1.56 -6.36
N ILE A 15 -4.73 -2.19 -5.29
CA ILE A 15 -5.50 -3.21 -4.58
C ILE A 15 -6.75 -2.59 -3.95
N LEU A 16 -6.58 -1.43 -3.31
CA LEU A 16 -7.71 -0.71 -2.73
C LEU A 16 -8.78 -0.45 -3.79
N LYS A 17 -8.36 0.06 -4.95
CA LYS A 17 -9.28 0.40 -6.01
C LYS A 17 -9.97 -0.85 -6.57
N SER A 18 -9.20 -1.84 -7.01
CA SER A 18 -9.75 -2.97 -7.76
C SER A 18 -10.47 -4.00 -6.89
N GLU A 19 -9.99 -4.22 -5.68
CA GLU A 19 -10.52 -5.30 -4.83
C GLU A 19 -11.53 -4.81 -3.79
N PHE A 20 -11.52 -3.53 -3.47
CA PHE A 20 -12.36 -3.00 -2.39
C PHE A 20 -13.32 -1.91 -2.87
N MET A 21 -12.88 -0.99 -3.73
CA MET A 21 -13.73 0.12 -4.14
C MET A 21 -14.65 -0.25 -5.31
N GLU A 22 -14.08 -0.79 -6.37
CA GLU A 22 -14.87 -1.13 -7.56
C GLU A 22 -15.99 -2.14 -7.27
N PRO A 23 -15.73 -3.23 -6.53
CA PRO A 23 -16.82 -4.18 -6.23
C PRO A 23 -17.99 -3.58 -5.46
N LEU A 24 -17.74 -2.52 -4.67
CA LEU A 24 -18.76 -1.85 -3.88
C LEU A 24 -19.28 -0.57 -4.54
N GLY A 25 -18.79 -0.24 -5.73
CA GLY A 25 -19.20 0.97 -6.42
C GLY A 25 -18.78 2.24 -5.69
N LEU A 26 -17.68 2.20 -4.93
CA LEU A 26 -17.21 3.35 -4.15
C LEU A 26 -16.31 4.24 -4.99
N SER A 27 -16.63 5.53 -5.02
CA SER A 27 -15.73 6.54 -5.57
C SER A 27 -14.72 6.97 -4.52
N SER A 28 -13.63 7.62 -4.95
CA SER A 28 -12.66 8.19 -4.00
C SER A 28 -13.31 9.20 -3.07
N TYR A 29 -14.21 10.00 -3.60
CA TYR A 29 -14.95 10.98 -2.80
C TYR A 29 -15.78 10.32 -1.71
N ARG A 30 -16.54 9.28 -2.08
CA ARG A 30 -17.38 8.57 -1.11
C ARG A 30 -16.55 7.87 -0.06
N LEU A 31 -15.48 7.19 -0.47
CA LEU A 31 -14.61 6.50 0.48
C LEU A 31 -13.98 7.49 1.45
N ALA A 32 -13.47 8.62 0.93
CA ALA A 32 -12.88 9.65 1.79
C ALA A 32 -13.87 10.12 2.85
N LYS A 33 -15.11 10.33 2.46
CA LYS A 33 -16.17 10.74 3.38
C LYS A 33 -16.39 9.69 4.48
N GLU A 34 -16.45 8.43 4.08
CA GLU A 34 -16.64 7.34 5.04
C GLU A 34 -15.45 7.17 5.99
N LEU A 35 -14.25 7.46 5.51
CA LEU A 35 -13.03 7.36 6.32
C LEU A 35 -12.74 8.61 7.13
N HIS A 36 -13.52 9.68 6.94
CA HIS A 36 -13.31 10.99 7.59
C HIS A 36 -11.93 11.59 7.22
N VAL A 37 -11.57 11.51 5.95
CA VAL A 37 -10.35 12.12 5.42
C VAL A 37 -10.70 12.94 4.19
N SER A 38 -9.75 13.72 3.68
CA SER A 38 -9.98 14.54 2.49
C SER A 38 -10.07 13.67 1.22
N ALA A 39 -10.87 14.11 0.25
CA ALA A 39 -10.97 13.42 -1.02
C ALA A 39 -9.63 13.33 -1.76
N PRO A 40 -8.80 14.40 -1.81
CA PRO A 40 -7.47 14.31 -2.42
C PRO A 40 -6.60 13.21 -1.80
N ARG A 41 -6.72 12.99 -0.49
CA ARG A 41 -5.95 11.96 0.20
C ARG A 41 -6.25 10.57 -0.36
N VAL A 42 -7.52 10.24 -0.54
CA VAL A 42 -7.91 8.94 -1.12
C VAL A 42 -7.56 8.89 -2.60
N ASN A 43 -7.81 9.97 -3.33
CA ASN A 43 -7.51 10.03 -4.74
C ASN A 43 -6.02 9.81 -5.02
N ASP A 44 -5.15 10.46 -4.23
CA ASP A 44 -3.70 10.27 -4.36
C ASP A 44 -3.29 8.84 -4.01
N LEU A 45 -3.94 8.26 -3.04
CA LEU A 45 -3.67 6.88 -2.63
C LEU A 45 -3.97 5.90 -3.77
N VAL A 46 -5.15 6.01 -4.40
CA VAL A 46 -5.54 5.10 -5.50
C VAL A 46 -4.73 5.34 -6.76
N ARG A 47 -4.14 6.52 -6.91
CA ARG A 47 -3.27 6.85 -8.04
C ARG A 47 -1.81 6.49 -7.79
N GLY A 48 -1.50 5.88 -6.67
CA GLY A 48 -0.14 5.48 -6.35
C GLY A 48 0.79 6.63 -5.94
N LYS A 49 0.21 7.80 -5.63
CA LYS A 49 0.99 8.98 -5.28
C LYS A 49 1.18 9.17 -3.78
N ARG A 50 0.59 8.31 -2.99
CA ARG A 50 0.66 8.39 -1.53
C ARG A 50 0.75 6.99 -0.96
N SER A 51 1.56 6.84 0.08
CA SER A 51 1.72 5.57 0.79
C SER A 51 0.62 5.37 1.82
N ILE A 52 0.33 4.12 2.14
CA ILE A 52 -0.55 3.79 3.25
C ILE A 52 0.26 3.92 4.54
N THR A 53 -0.16 4.88 5.36
CA THR A 53 0.41 5.07 6.70
C THR A 53 -0.39 4.28 7.72
N ALA A 54 0.10 4.23 8.96
CA ALA A 54 -0.63 3.57 10.05
C ALA A 54 -2.04 4.15 10.21
N ASP A 55 -2.17 5.48 10.14
CA ASP A 55 -3.49 6.13 10.25
C ASP A 55 -4.42 5.66 9.14
N THR A 56 -3.96 5.66 7.90
CA THR A 56 -4.78 5.22 6.77
C THR A 56 -5.14 3.74 6.91
N ALA A 57 -4.18 2.90 7.32
CA ALA A 57 -4.42 1.47 7.51
C ALA A 57 -5.50 1.21 8.55
N LEU A 58 -5.47 1.95 9.65
CA LEU A 58 -6.47 1.81 10.71
C LEU A 58 -7.86 2.24 10.23
N ARG A 59 -7.94 3.31 9.45
CA ARG A 59 -9.22 3.78 8.91
C ARG A 59 -9.79 2.80 7.89
N LEU A 60 -8.95 2.28 7.00
CA LEU A 60 -9.37 1.27 6.03
C LEU A 60 -9.83 -0.01 6.73
N SER A 61 -9.10 -0.43 7.74
CA SER A 61 -9.44 -1.61 8.54
C SER A 61 -10.79 -1.42 9.23
N ALA A 62 -11.02 -0.25 9.82
CA ALA A 62 -12.27 0.03 10.50
C ALA A 62 -13.46 -0.03 9.54
N TYR A 63 -13.29 0.46 8.32
CA TYR A 63 -14.38 0.53 7.36
C TYR A 63 -14.61 -0.81 6.66
N PHE A 64 -13.55 -1.47 6.18
CA PHE A 64 -13.68 -2.71 5.42
C PHE A 64 -13.69 -3.97 6.27
N GLY A 65 -13.35 -3.87 7.55
CA GLY A 65 -13.41 -5.02 8.46
C GLY A 65 -12.21 -5.96 8.37
N ASN A 66 -11.17 -5.61 7.63
CA ASN A 66 -9.93 -6.37 7.60
C ASN A 66 -8.93 -5.79 8.60
N SER A 67 -7.72 -6.34 8.67
CA SER A 67 -6.73 -5.85 9.63
C SER A 67 -5.94 -4.67 9.06
N ALA A 68 -5.50 -3.77 9.93
CA ALA A 68 -4.59 -2.71 9.55
C ALA A 68 -3.27 -3.28 9.04
N GLN A 69 -2.83 -4.39 9.61
CA GLN A 69 -1.59 -5.05 9.20
C GLN A 69 -1.65 -5.53 7.75
N PHE A 70 -2.82 -5.95 7.28
CA PHE A 70 -3.01 -6.31 5.87
C PHE A 70 -2.57 -5.16 4.96
N TRP A 71 -3.05 -3.95 5.25
CA TRP A 71 -2.71 -2.76 4.45
C TRP A 71 -1.23 -2.38 4.55
N LEU A 72 -0.68 -2.47 5.76
CA LEU A 72 0.73 -2.15 5.98
C LEU A 72 1.64 -3.18 5.34
N ASN A 73 1.24 -4.45 5.31
CA ASN A 73 2.00 -5.48 4.62
C ASN A 73 2.08 -5.24 3.11
N LEU A 74 0.97 -4.79 2.51
CA LEU A 74 0.96 -4.43 1.09
C LEU A 74 1.91 -3.27 0.82
N GLN A 75 1.90 -2.26 1.68
CA GLN A 75 2.77 -1.10 1.53
C GLN A 75 4.23 -1.49 1.71
N ASN A 76 4.54 -2.27 2.74
CA ASN A 76 5.90 -2.72 2.99
C ASN A 76 6.45 -3.53 1.82
N LYS A 77 5.65 -4.42 1.27
CA LYS A 77 6.06 -5.24 0.13
C LYS A 77 6.41 -4.37 -1.06
N HIS A 78 5.58 -3.37 -1.34
CA HIS A 78 5.83 -2.43 -2.43
C HIS A 78 7.09 -1.62 -2.17
N ASP A 79 7.24 -1.08 -0.96
CA ASP A 79 8.39 -0.26 -0.59
C ASP A 79 9.70 -1.05 -0.66
N MET A 80 9.67 -2.30 -0.20
CA MET A 80 10.84 -3.18 -0.28
C MET A 80 11.23 -3.45 -1.73
N TRP A 81 10.25 -3.66 -2.59
CA TRP A 81 10.50 -3.90 -4.00
C TRP A 81 11.13 -2.68 -4.67
N VAL A 82 10.62 -1.48 -4.37
CA VAL A 82 11.18 -0.23 -4.90
C VAL A 82 12.59 0.00 -4.37
N ALA A 83 12.77 -0.12 -3.05
CA ALA A 83 14.05 0.14 -2.40
C ALA A 83 15.14 -0.84 -2.87
N ALA A 84 14.76 -2.08 -3.17
CA ALA A 84 15.70 -3.11 -3.57
C ALA A 84 16.37 -2.81 -4.93
N LYS A 85 15.83 -1.87 -5.69
CA LYS A 85 16.42 -1.46 -6.97
C LYS A 85 17.65 -0.58 -6.80
N ASP A 86 17.90 -0.07 -5.61
CA ASP A 86 19.04 0.79 -5.33
C ASP A 86 20.33 -0.03 -5.39
N ARG A 87 21.16 0.27 -6.39
CA ARG A 87 22.42 -0.46 -6.60
C ARG A 87 23.43 -0.26 -5.50
N SER A 88 23.29 0.83 -4.73
CA SER A 88 24.22 1.09 -3.63
C SER A 88 24.13 0.03 -2.55
N LEU A 89 23.00 -0.69 -2.47
CA LEU A 89 22.84 -1.77 -1.49
C LEU A 89 23.89 -2.87 -1.67
N ALA A 90 24.29 -3.13 -2.93
CA ALA A 90 25.29 -4.15 -3.22
C ALA A 90 26.69 -3.74 -2.69
N LYS A 91 26.88 -2.47 -2.40
CA LYS A 91 28.15 -1.96 -1.86
C LYS A 91 28.24 -2.15 -0.36
N ILE A 92 27.15 -2.45 0.28
CA ILE A 92 27.12 -2.68 1.72
C ILE A 92 27.70 -4.06 1.99
N LYS A 93 28.81 -4.09 2.72
CA LYS A 93 29.46 -5.34 3.06
C LYS A 93 28.97 -5.83 4.41
N PRO A 94 28.62 -7.11 4.52
CA PRO A 94 28.26 -7.65 5.82
C PRO A 94 29.38 -7.41 6.82
N ARG A 95 29.02 -6.97 8.02
CA ARG A 95 30.00 -6.84 9.09
C ARG A 95 30.50 -8.23 9.46
N ALA A 96 31.79 -8.34 9.78
CA ALA A 96 32.32 -9.58 10.29
C ALA A 96 31.46 -10.01 11.48
N LYS A 97 31.11 -11.28 11.50
CA LYS A 97 30.18 -11.80 12.49
C LYS A 97 30.69 -11.54 13.89
N ALA A 98 29.93 -10.78 14.66
CA ALA A 98 30.17 -10.68 16.08
C ALA A 98 29.80 -11.98 16.74
N ALA A 99 30.61 -12.41 17.67
CA ALA A 99 30.38 -13.67 18.37
C ALA A 99 29.05 -13.63 19.10
#